data_68621a9590ab4b7983fb150314980f7a
#
_entry.id   68621a9590ab4b7983fb150314980f7a
#
_cell.length_a   1.000
_cell.length_b   1.000
_cell.length_c   1.000
_cell.angle_alpha   90.00
_cell.angle_beta   90.00
_cell.angle_gamma   90.00
#
_symmetry.space_group_name_H-M   'P 1'
#
loop_
_entity.id
_entity.type
_entity.pdbx_description
1 polymer ?
#
loop_
_entity_poly.entity_id
_entity_poly.type
_entity_poly.pdbx_seq_one_letter_code
_entity_poly.pdbx_strand_id
1 'polypeptide(L)'
;MSIHTKPEEKKNWEAQVADPPYQGHKIFQDLSKYIDFYNSWAFSTFSFMTQGTTSVVNLDSYVFSSIKGTLSSINMILKDGRINDSWALLRKYHESIIINIYSCLFLKDNFTINNFIVKKINDWIHGKSSLPEFRIMSQYIRNHGELSELNKLIYETDDRYKKIRDRCNDNTHYNFFKNMLLNDNEIYLKNRILYIDRLRVDLRDLFILHVSYIFFLREWYMASS
;
A
#
# COMPACT_ATOMS: atom_id res chain seq x y z
N MET A 1 30.30 29.89 22.98
CA MET A 1 29.21 30.46 22.17
C MET A 1 27.97 29.59 22.38
N SER A 2 27.07 30.00 23.27
CA SER A 2 25.84 29.24 23.57
C SER A 2 24.84 29.51 22.50
N ILE A 3 24.51 28.48 21.70
CA ILE A 3 23.46 28.58 20.67
C ILE A 3 22.12 28.44 21.40
N HIS A 4 21.46 29.58 21.64
CA HIS A 4 20.08 29.61 22.10
C HIS A 4 19.18 29.21 20.94
N THR A 5 18.91 27.94 20.74
CA THR A 5 17.85 27.44 19.87
C THR A 5 16.51 27.56 20.57
N LYS A 6 15.49 28.02 19.85
CA LYS A 6 14.12 28.16 20.37
C LYS A 6 13.59 26.81 20.86
N PRO A 7 12.75 26.76 21.93
CA PRO A 7 12.26 25.50 22.52
C PRO A 7 11.58 24.53 21.55
N GLU A 8 10.94 25.03 20.49
CA GLU A 8 10.28 24.20 19.46
C GLU A 8 11.26 23.52 18.49
N GLU A 9 12.40 24.16 18.18
CA GLU A 9 13.44 23.53 17.36
C GLU A 9 14.16 22.39 18.10
N LYS A 10 14.33 22.52 19.43
CA LYS A 10 14.91 21.45 20.27
C LYS A 10 14.08 20.18 20.27
N LYS A 11 12.73 20.28 20.23
CA LYS A 11 11.83 19.11 20.27
C LYS A 11 11.98 18.17 19.08
N ASN A 12 12.31 18.70 17.90
CA ASN A 12 12.50 17.90 16.67
C ASN A 12 13.92 17.31 16.51
N TRP A 13 14.87 17.78 17.31
CA TRP A 13 16.27 17.39 17.18
C TRP A 13 16.62 16.08 17.90
N GLU A 14 15.84 15.69 18.88
CA GLU A 14 16.18 14.65 19.85
C GLU A 14 15.31 13.38 19.72
N ALA A 15 14.36 13.34 18.77
CA ALA A 15 13.49 12.18 18.63
C ALA A 15 14.21 11.02 17.92
N GLN A 16 14.84 10.19 18.73
CA GLN A 16 15.37 8.90 18.29
C GLN A 16 14.29 7.82 18.33
N VAL A 17 14.61 6.62 17.85
CA VAL A 17 13.65 5.51 17.75
C VAL A 17 13.08 5.15 19.13
N ALA A 18 13.89 5.19 20.19
CA ALA A 18 13.45 4.89 21.56
C ALA A 18 12.63 6.01 22.22
N ASP A 19 12.61 7.21 21.64
CA ASP A 19 11.98 8.36 22.27
C ASP A 19 10.46 8.35 22.16
N PRO A 20 9.74 8.87 23.19
CA PRO A 20 8.28 8.91 23.18
C PRO A 20 7.65 9.56 21.95
N PRO A 21 8.20 10.66 21.35
CA PRO A 21 7.65 11.25 20.14
C PRO A 21 7.67 10.31 18.93
N TYR A 22 8.68 9.43 18.83
CA TYR A 22 8.74 8.43 17.78
C TYR A 22 7.80 7.27 18.06
N GLN A 23 7.91 6.65 19.26
CA GLN A 23 7.11 5.48 19.64
C GLN A 23 5.61 5.79 19.74
N GLY A 24 5.25 7.01 20.11
CA GLY A 24 3.88 7.51 20.17
C GLY A 24 3.38 8.13 18.86
N HIS A 25 4.11 8.01 17.75
CA HIS A 25 3.74 8.65 16.51
C HIS A 25 2.43 8.10 15.94
N LYS A 26 1.60 8.99 15.38
CA LYS A 26 0.25 8.65 14.85
C LYS A 26 0.26 7.59 13.75
N ILE A 27 1.38 7.40 13.06
CA ILE A 27 1.52 6.37 12.00
C ILE A 27 1.18 4.96 12.53
N PHE A 28 1.55 4.66 13.77
CA PHE A 28 1.30 3.33 14.37
C PHE A 28 -0.20 3.08 14.61
N GLN A 29 -0.94 4.13 14.97
CA GLN A 29 -2.39 4.06 15.11
C GLN A 29 -3.08 3.92 13.75
N ASP A 30 -2.63 4.68 12.74
CA ASP A 30 -3.18 4.59 11.39
C ASP A 30 -2.92 3.21 10.77
N LEU A 31 -1.70 2.67 10.93
CA LEU A 31 -1.36 1.31 10.49
C LEU A 31 -2.25 0.27 11.15
N SER A 32 -2.51 0.37 12.47
CA SER A 32 -3.42 -0.55 13.17
C SER A 32 -4.81 -0.53 12.53
N LYS A 33 -5.38 0.66 12.27
CA LYS A 33 -6.68 0.80 11.62
C LYS A 33 -6.73 0.19 10.22
N TYR A 34 -5.68 0.40 9.42
CA TYR A 34 -5.62 -0.17 8.06
C TYR A 34 -5.46 -1.70 8.10
N ILE A 35 -4.66 -2.22 9.03
CA ILE A 35 -4.51 -3.67 9.26
C ILE A 35 -5.87 -4.29 9.63
N ASP A 36 -6.60 -3.68 10.56
CA ASP A 36 -7.92 -4.15 11.00
C ASP A 36 -8.94 -4.11 9.86
N PHE A 37 -8.92 -3.03 9.07
CA PHE A 37 -9.77 -2.90 7.88
C PHE A 37 -9.53 -4.05 6.90
N TYR A 38 -8.28 -4.28 6.48
CA TYR A 38 -7.99 -5.35 5.52
C TYR A 38 -8.22 -6.75 6.10
N ASN A 39 -8.02 -6.95 7.41
CA ASN A 39 -8.32 -8.19 8.07
C ASN A 39 -9.82 -8.50 8.03
N SER A 40 -10.66 -7.52 8.38
CA SER A 40 -12.12 -7.67 8.32
C SER A 40 -12.60 -7.96 6.89
N TRP A 41 -12.05 -7.24 5.91
CA TRP A 41 -12.42 -7.42 4.51
C TRP A 41 -11.95 -8.75 3.93
N ALA A 42 -10.76 -9.21 4.27
CA ALA A 42 -10.29 -10.53 3.87
C ALA A 42 -11.24 -11.62 4.36
N PHE A 43 -11.77 -11.48 5.57
CA PHE A 43 -12.71 -12.43 6.15
C PHE A 43 -14.10 -12.33 5.50
N SER A 44 -14.62 -11.11 5.33
CA SER A 44 -15.96 -10.86 4.79
C SER A 44 -16.11 -11.26 3.32
N THR A 45 -15.01 -11.22 2.55
CA THR A 45 -15.03 -11.56 1.12
C THR A 45 -14.64 -13.02 0.84
N PHE A 46 -14.29 -13.79 1.89
CA PHE A 46 -13.92 -15.19 1.74
C PHE A 46 -15.14 -16.05 1.44
N SER A 47 -15.04 -16.90 0.42
CA SER A 47 -16.05 -17.90 0.07
C SER A 47 -15.55 -19.31 0.36
N PHE A 48 -16.35 -20.10 1.06
CA PHE A 48 -16.04 -21.50 1.37
C PHE A 48 -16.22 -22.39 0.13
N MET A 49 -15.31 -22.29 -0.82
CA MET A 49 -15.27 -23.11 -2.02
C MET A 49 -14.25 -24.24 -1.87
N THR A 50 -14.53 -25.39 -2.48
CA THR A 50 -13.63 -26.55 -2.43
C THR A 50 -12.23 -26.28 -3.00
N GLN A 51 -12.09 -25.34 -3.91
CA GLN A 51 -10.81 -24.93 -4.49
C GLN A 51 -9.99 -23.98 -3.61
N GLY A 52 -10.59 -23.42 -2.54
CA GLY A 52 -9.89 -22.58 -1.57
C GLY A 52 -9.02 -21.49 -2.19
N THR A 53 -7.70 -21.57 -1.98
CA THR A 53 -6.73 -20.56 -2.45
C THR A 53 -6.63 -20.44 -3.96
N THR A 54 -6.99 -21.45 -4.73
CA THR A 54 -6.97 -21.43 -6.20
C THR A 54 -8.30 -21.04 -6.82
N SER A 55 -9.30 -20.72 -5.99
CA SER A 55 -10.59 -20.23 -6.45
C SER A 55 -10.53 -18.75 -6.80
N VAL A 56 -10.94 -18.38 -8.01
CA VAL A 56 -11.02 -16.97 -8.46
C VAL A 56 -11.94 -16.14 -7.57
N VAL A 57 -12.99 -16.72 -6.99
CA VAL A 57 -13.92 -16.02 -6.08
C VAL A 57 -13.26 -15.58 -4.77
N ASN A 58 -12.15 -16.21 -4.37
CA ASN A 58 -11.39 -15.86 -3.18
C ASN A 58 -10.20 -14.92 -3.46
N LEU A 59 -10.04 -14.46 -4.68
CA LEU A 59 -8.92 -13.61 -5.07
C LEU A 59 -8.82 -12.35 -4.18
N ASP A 60 -9.91 -11.63 -4.00
CA ASP A 60 -9.95 -10.41 -3.18
C ASP A 60 -9.58 -10.72 -1.73
N SER A 61 -10.14 -11.79 -1.14
CA SER A 61 -9.84 -12.22 0.23
C SER A 61 -8.34 -12.46 0.44
N TYR A 62 -7.69 -13.19 -0.47
CA TYR A 62 -6.26 -13.46 -0.35
C TYR A 62 -5.38 -12.25 -0.62
N VAL A 63 -5.77 -11.36 -1.53
CA VAL A 63 -5.06 -10.10 -1.76
C VAL A 63 -5.16 -9.21 -0.52
N PHE A 64 -6.33 -9.06 0.07
CA PHE A 64 -6.52 -8.26 1.30
C PHE A 64 -5.73 -8.85 2.47
N SER A 65 -5.72 -10.18 2.64
CA SER A 65 -4.89 -10.85 3.64
C SER A 65 -3.40 -10.61 3.41
N SER A 66 -2.92 -10.63 2.17
CA SER A 66 -1.53 -10.31 1.82
C SER A 66 -1.19 -8.85 2.11
N ILE A 67 -2.08 -7.92 1.79
CA ILE A 67 -1.93 -6.50 2.11
C ILE A 67 -1.84 -6.30 3.63
N LYS A 68 -2.75 -6.91 4.38
CA LYS A 68 -2.73 -6.90 5.86
C LYS A 68 -1.38 -7.36 6.38
N GLY A 69 -0.84 -8.47 5.86
CA GLY A 69 0.48 -8.99 6.23
C GLY A 69 1.61 -7.99 5.92
N THR A 70 1.55 -7.34 4.77
CA THR A 70 2.54 -6.31 4.38
C THR A 70 2.48 -5.10 5.32
N LEU A 71 1.29 -4.59 5.64
CA LEU A 71 1.11 -3.47 6.58
C LEU A 71 1.56 -3.84 8.01
N SER A 72 1.31 -5.08 8.44
CA SER A 72 1.81 -5.59 9.74
C SER A 72 3.34 -5.62 9.76
N SER A 73 3.98 -6.02 8.66
CA SER A 73 5.44 -5.99 8.52
C SER A 73 5.97 -4.55 8.58
N ILE A 74 5.33 -3.60 7.88
CA ILE A 74 5.68 -2.17 7.96
C ILE A 74 5.60 -1.69 9.41
N ASN A 75 4.51 -1.99 10.11
CA ASN A 75 4.34 -1.58 11.52
C ASN A 75 5.46 -2.12 12.42
N MET A 76 5.83 -3.38 12.24
CA MET A 76 6.85 -4.04 13.05
C MET A 76 8.25 -3.45 12.81
N ILE A 77 8.69 -3.37 11.55
CA ILE A 77 10.02 -2.87 11.22
C ILE A 77 10.16 -1.37 11.48
N LEU A 78 9.06 -0.61 11.33
CA LEU A 78 9.05 0.81 11.61
C LEU A 78 9.21 1.08 13.12
N LYS A 79 8.62 0.27 14.00
CA LYS A 79 8.85 0.35 15.45
C LYS A 79 10.30 0.12 15.81
N ASP A 80 11.01 -0.66 15.02
CA ASP A 80 12.45 -0.91 15.14
C ASP A 80 13.33 0.14 14.43
N GLY A 81 12.73 1.20 13.90
CA GLY A 81 13.44 2.32 13.27
C GLY A 81 13.84 2.12 11.81
N ARG A 82 13.47 1.02 11.18
CA ARG A 82 13.83 0.69 9.78
C ARG A 82 12.93 1.41 8.79
N ILE A 83 13.10 2.73 8.71
CA ILE A 83 12.25 3.60 7.90
C ILE A 83 12.43 3.31 6.40
N ASN A 84 13.66 3.06 5.95
CA ASN A 84 13.93 2.78 4.54
C ASN A 84 13.28 1.49 4.07
N ASP A 85 13.38 0.41 4.85
CA ASP A 85 12.73 -0.88 4.54
C ASP A 85 11.20 -0.74 4.53
N SER A 86 10.66 0.16 5.36
CA SER A 86 9.23 0.48 5.34
C SER A 86 8.78 1.07 4.00
N TRP A 87 9.62 1.88 3.32
CA TRP A 87 9.35 2.38 1.98
C TRP A 87 9.39 1.28 0.92
N ALA A 88 10.31 0.31 1.04
CA ALA A 88 10.35 -0.85 0.15
C ALA A 88 9.07 -1.70 0.29
N LEU A 89 8.60 -1.92 1.51
CA LEU A 89 7.32 -2.59 1.76
C LEU A 89 6.11 -1.75 1.32
N LEU A 90 6.17 -0.42 1.42
CA LEU A 90 5.14 0.47 0.87
C LEU A 90 5.02 0.31 -0.64
N ARG A 91 6.12 0.11 -1.36
CA ARG A 91 6.10 -0.23 -2.79
C ARG A 91 5.35 -1.52 -3.03
N LYS A 92 5.62 -2.57 -2.25
CA LYS A 92 4.91 -3.85 -2.34
C LYS A 92 3.41 -3.67 -2.08
N TYR A 93 3.03 -2.86 -1.10
CA TYR A 93 1.63 -2.51 -0.84
C TYR A 93 0.98 -1.85 -2.05
N HIS A 94 1.63 -0.83 -2.66
CA HIS A 94 1.13 -0.18 -3.87
C HIS A 94 0.97 -1.15 -5.03
N GLU A 95 1.93 -2.05 -5.23
CA GLU A 95 1.84 -3.10 -6.27
C GLU A 95 0.67 -4.05 -6.02
N SER A 96 0.41 -4.44 -4.76
CA SER A 96 -0.74 -5.28 -4.39
C SER A 96 -2.08 -4.59 -4.67
N ILE A 97 -2.18 -3.28 -4.45
CA ILE A 97 -3.35 -2.47 -4.82
C ILE A 97 -3.62 -2.55 -6.33
N ILE A 98 -2.60 -2.30 -7.13
CA ILE A 98 -2.72 -2.34 -8.60
C ILE A 98 -3.07 -3.75 -9.10
N ILE A 99 -2.51 -4.79 -8.50
CA ILE A 99 -2.85 -6.19 -8.81
C ILE A 99 -4.33 -6.46 -8.53
N ASN A 100 -4.84 -6.01 -7.37
CA ASN A 100 -6.26 -6.21 -7.03
C ASN A 100 -7.17 -5.53 -8.04
N ILE A 101 -6.98 -4.23 -8.28
CA ILE A 101 -7.82 -3.44 -9.19
C ILE A 101 -7.75 -4.01 -10.61
N TYR A 102 -6.54 -4.30 -11.11
CA TYR A 102 -6.35 -4.90 -12.43
C TYR A 102 -7.07 -6.23 -12.56
N SER A 103 -6.91 -7.12 -11.59
CA SER A 103 -7.53 -8.44 -11.62
C SER A 103 -9.06 -8.37 -11.61
N CYS A 104 -9.63 -7.47 -10.79
CA CYS A 104 -11.08 -7.22 -10.77
C CYS A 104 -11.60 -6.73 -12.11
N LEU A 105 -10.95 -5.73 -12.72
CA LEU A 105 -11.34 -5.21 -14.03
C LEU A 105 -11.17 -6.24 -15.13
N PHE A 106 -10.03 -6.90 -15.18
CA PHE A 106 -9.74 -7.89 -16.22
C PHE A 106 -10.69 -9.07 -16.15
N LEU A 107 -11.08 -9.51 -14.94
CA LEU A 107 -12.13 -10.52 -14.78
C LEU A 107 -13.48 -9.99 -15.30
N LYS A 108 -13.87 -8.77 -14.94
CA LYS A 108 -15.12 -8.15 -15.37
C LYS A 108 -15.22 -8.08 -16.89
N ASP A 109 -14.14 -7.66 -17.55
CA ASP A 109 -14.12 -7.48 -19.01
C ASP A 109 -14.11 -8.79 -19.80
N ASN A 110 -13.56 -9.86 -19.22
CA ASN A 110 -13.29 -11.11 -19.94
C ASN A 110 -14.17 -12.29 -19.49
N PHE A 111 -14.91 -12.15 -18.38
CA PHE A 111 -15.80 -13.20 -17.89
C PHE A 111 -17.15 -13.14 -18.64
N THR A 112 -17.47 -14.20 -19.34
CA THR A 112 -18.74 -14.32 -20.09
C THR A 112 -19.35 -15.71 -19.89
N ILE A 113 -20.63 -15.88 -20.29
CA ILE A 113 -21.31 -17.19 -20.26
C ILE A 113 -20.53 -18.27 -21.01
N ASN A 114 -19.81 -17.89 -22.08
CA ASN A 114 -19.00 -18.81 -22.87
C ASN A 114 -17.54 -18.88 -22.46
N ASN A 115 -17.10 -18.07 -21.48
CA ASN A 115 -15.73 -17.97 -20.99
C ASN A 115 -15.72 -17.83 -19.47
N PHE A 116 -16.05 -18.93 -18.77
CA PHE A 116 -16.03 -18.99 -17.30
C PHE A 116 -14.62 -19.02 -16.72
N ILE A 117 -13.61 -19.33 -17.54
CA ILE A 117 -12.22 -19.43 -17.12
C ILE A 117 -11.44 -18.33 -17.85
N VAL A 118 -11.25 -17.19 -17.19
CA VAL A 118 -10.39 -16.12 -17.71
C VAL A 118 -8.94 -16.57 -17.62
N LYS A 119 -8.43 -17.13 -18.72
CA LYS A 119 -7.15 -17.85 -18.78
C LYS A 119 -5.99 -17.11 -18.10
N LYS A 120 -5.83 -15.82 -18.32
CA LYS A 120 -4.74 -15.03 -17.76
C LYS A 120 -4.74 -15.02 -16.25
N ILE A 121 -5.88 -14.81 -15.61
CA ILE A 121 -6.02 -14.81 -14.16
C ILE A 121 -5.90 -16.23 -13.62
N ASN A 122 -6.52 -17.20 -14.28
CA ASN A 122 -6.44 -18.59 -13.89
C ASN A 122 -4.99 -19.14 -13.95
N ASP A 123 -4.24 -18.82 -14.99
CA ASP A 123 -2.84 -19.25 -15.12
C ASP A 123 -1.95 -18.60 -14.04
N TRP A 124 -2.23 -17.35 -13.66
CA TRP A 124 -1.52 -16.67 -12.57
C TRP A 124 -1.82 -17.33 -11.22
N ILE A 125 -3.09 -17.58 -10.90
CA ILE A 125 -3.50 -18.25 -9.64
C ILE A 125 -2.85 -19.62 -9.50
N HIS A 126 -2.67 -20.35 -10.61
CA HIS A 126 -2.07 -21.68 -10.62
C HIS A 126 -0.54 -21.67 -10.84
N GLY A 127 0.10 -20.50 -10.81
CA GLY A 127 1.55 -20.37 -10.98
C GLY A 127 2.09 -20.72 -12.37
N LYS A 128 1.24 -20.73 -13.40
CA LYS A 128 1.62 -21.07 -14.78
C LYS A 128 2.18 -19.87 -15.55
N SER A 129 1.79 -18.67 -15.17
CA SER A 129 2.29 -17.42 -15.76
C SER A 129 2.23 -16.27 -14.74
N SER A 130 3.04 -15.23 -14.97
CA SER A 130 2.97 -13.99 -14.20
C SER A 130 1.90 -13.05 -14.74
N LEU A 131 1.41 -12.14 -13.88
CA LEU A 131 0.67 -10.97 -14.34
C LEU A 131 1.58 -10.03 -15.15
N PRO A 132 1.00 -9.10 -15.93
CA PRO A 132 1.78 -8.06 -16.58
C PRO A 132 2.56 -7.22 -15.58
N GLU A 133 3.59 -6.53 -16.07
CA GLU A 133 4.33 -5.57 -15.26
C GLU A 133 3.42 -4.47 -14.70
N PHE A 134 3.80 -3.90 -13.56
CA PHE A 134 3.09 -2.80 -12.89
C PHE A 134 2.68 -1.68 -13.86
N ARG A 135 3.57 -1.30 -14.78
CA ARG A 135 3.29 -0.22 -15.75
C ARG A 135 2.11 -0.57 -16.65
N ILE A 136 2.06 -1.80 -17.16
CA ILE A 136 1.01 -2.27 -18.07
C ILE A 136 -0.33 -2.33 -17.31
N MET A 137 -0.34 -2.90 -16.11
CA MET A 137 -1.53 -2.96 -15.26
C MET A 137 -2.06 -1.57 -14.90
N SER A 138 -1.17 -0.65 -14.52
CA SER A 138 -1.53 0.74 -14.20
C SER A 138 -2.10 1.48 -15.42
N GLN A 139 -1.55 1.27 -16.61
CA GLN A 139 -2.07 1.87 -17.85
C GLN A 139 -3.45 1.31 -18.19
N TYR A 140 -3.66 0.02 -18.02
CA TYR A 140 -4.96 -0.61 -18.23
C TYR A 140 -6.03 0.02 -17.33
N ILE A 141 -5.74 0.16 -16.04
CA ILE A 141 -6.65 0.80 -15.07
C ILE A 141 -6.94 2.26 -15.45
N ARG A 142 -5.90 3.04 -15.78
CA ARG A 142 -6.04 4.46 -16.11
C ARG A 142 -6.84 4.73 -17.38
N ASN A 143 -6.71 3.83 -18.36
CA ASN A 143 -7.38 3.98 -19.66
C ASN A 143 -8.75 3.30 -19.69
N HIS A 144 -9.18 2.68 -18.60
CA HIS A 144 -10.44 1.97 -18.56
C HIS A 144 -11.62 2.94 -18.56
N GLY A 145 -12.51 2.80 -19.54
CA GLY A 145 -13.63 3.74 -19.76
C GLY A 145 -14.57 3.87 -18.56
N GLU A 146 -14.87 2.75 -17.90
CA GLU A 146 -15.72 2.73 -16.70
C GLU A 146 -15.15 3.53 -15.54
N LEU A 147 -13.82 3.63 -15.45
CA LEU A 147 -13.12 4.34 -14.38
C LEU A 147 -12.81 5.80 -14.73
N SER A 148 -13.25 6.32 -15.88
CA SER A 148 -12.84 7.64 -16.38
C SER A 148 -13.04 8.76 -15.36
N GLU A 149 -14.22 8.84 -14.74
CA GLU A 149 -14.54 9.89 -13.75
C GLU A 149 -13.72 9.73 -12.47
N LEU A 150 -13.57 8.49 -11.98
CA LEU A 150 -12.73 8.21 -10.81
C LEU A 150 -11.26 8.52 -11.11
N ASN A 151 -10.77 8.14 -12.28
CA ASN A 151 -9.40 8.40 -12.71
C ASN A 151 -9.10 9.90 -12.84
N LYS A 152 -10.06 10.72 -13.32
CA LYS A 152 -9.92 12.18 -13.30
C LYS A 152 -9.71 12.70 -11.89
N LEU A 153 -10.56 12.30 -10.94
CA LEU A 153 -10.44 12.73 -9.55
C LEU A 153 -9.10 12.32 -8.91
N ILE A 154 -8.59 11.13 -9.25
CA ILE A 154 -7.39 10.57 -8.66
C ILE A 154 -6.10 11.14 -9.27
N TYR A 155 -6.03 11.31 -10.59
CA TYR A 155 -4.78 11.56 -11.30
C TYR A 155 -4.67 12.95 -11.95
N GLU A 156 -5.78 13.65 -12.17
CA GLU A 156 -5.74 14.98 -12.79
C GLU A 156 -5.52 16.11 -11.77
N THR A 157 -5.78 15.86 -10.48
CA THR A 157 -5.61 16.86 -9.42
C THR A 157 -4.14 17.08 -9.05
N ASP A 158 -3.33 16.01 -9.05
CA ASP A 158 -1.90 16.06 -8.75
C ASP A 158 -1.16 14.77 -9.16
N ASP A 159 0.16 14.78 -8.99
CA ASP A 159 1.07 13.68 -9.31
C ASP A 159 1.48 12.84 -8.07
N ARG A 160 0.68 12.87 -6.98
CA ARG A 160 1.03 12.24 -5.69
C ARG A 160 1.41 10.76 -5.82
N TYR A 161 0.66 9.97 -6.58
CA TYR A 161 0.92 8.53 -6.72
C TYR A 161 2.21 8.23 -7.49
N LYS A 162 2.56 9.08 -8.47
CA LYS A 162 3.86 9.03 -9.14
C LYS A 162 4.97 9.35 -8.14
N LYS A 163 4.83 10.43 -7.38
CA LYS A 163 5.80 10.82 -6.34
C LYS A 163 5.97 9.77 -5.25
N ILE A 164 4.88 9.09 -4.83
CA ILE A 164 4.96 7.96 -3.89
C ILE A 164 5.83 6.84 -4.49
N ARG A 165 5.56 6.46 -5.75
CA ARG A 165 6.33 5.41 -6.41
C ARG A 165 7.80 5.78 -6.57
N ASP A 166 8.10 7.01 -6.95
CA ASP A 166 9.47 7.51 -7.09
C ASP A 166 10.21 7.43 -5.74
N ARG A 167 9.58 7.89 -4.64
CA ARG A 167 10.14 7.75 -3.28
C ARG A 167 10.38 6.29 -2.89
N CYS A 168 9.44 5.41 -3.17
CA CYS A 168 9.61 3.98 -2.92
C CYS A 168 10.81 3.41 -3.70
N ASN A 169 10.98 3.79 -4.97
CA ASN A 169 12.12 3.36 -5.79
C ASN A 169 13.44 3.90 -5.24
N ASP A 170 13.50 5.19 -4.88
CA ASP A 170 14.69 5.82 -4.30
C ASP A 170 15.15 5.12 -3.02
N ASN A 171 14.22 4.69 -2.18
CA ASN A 171 14.52 3.97 -0.95
C ASN A 171 14.89 2.51 -1.24
N THR A 172 14.19 1.83 -2.13
CA THR A 172 14.49 0.42 -2.48
C THR A 172 15.88 0.25 -3.08
N HIS A 173 16.33 1.23 -3.89
CA HIS A 173 17.61 1.17 -4.60
C HIS A 173 18.73 1.98 -3.95
N TYR A 174 18.49 2.55 -2.77
CA TYR A 174 19.45 3.41 -2.06
C TYR A 174 20.02 4.51 -2.96
N ASN A 175 19.20 5.14 -3.79
CA ASN A 175 19.64 6.19 -4.72
C ASN A 175 20.33 7.36 -4.01
N PHE A 176 20.12 7.51 -2.71
CA PHE A 176 20.77 8.54 -1.90
C PHE A 176 21.36 7.90 -0.63
N PHE A 177 22.57 8.28 -0.27
CA PHE A 177 23.26 7.79 0.93
C PHE A 177 22.44 7.92 2.22
N LYS A 178 21.69 9.02 2.37
CA LYS A 178 20.78 9.22 3.51
C LYS A 178 19.76 8.10 3.70
N ASN A 179 19.37 7.40 2.61
CA ASN A 179 18.39 6.32 2.68
C ASN A 179 18.96 5.10 3.44
N MET A 180 20.27 4.88 3.37
CA MET A 180 20.94 3.84 4.19
C MET A 180 20.86 4.17 5.68
N LEU A 181 21.06 5.45 6.03
CA LEU A 181 21.00 5.90 7.42
C LEU A 181 19.59 5.74 8.03
N LEU A 182 18.56 5.71 7.21
CA LEU A 182 17.17 5.53 7.65
C LEU A 182 16.84 4.10 8.13
N ASN A 183 17.75 3.15 7.98
CA ASN A 183 17.62 1.80 8.51
C ASN A 183 18.39 1.56 9.80
N ASP A 184 19.15 2.56 10.24
CA ASP A 184 19.91 2.48 11.48
C ASP A 184 19.12 3.12 12.63
N ASN A 185 18.83 2.34 13.66
CA ASN A 185 18.08 2.81 14.83
C ASN A 185 18.98 3.40 15.93
N GLU A 186 20.30 3.26 15.82
CA GLU A 186 21.29 3.73 16.77
C GLU A 186 21.91 5.08 16.37
N ILE A 187 21.99 5.34 15.06
CA ILE A 187 22.51 6.61 14.55
C ILE A 187 21.56 7.75 14.88
N TYR A 188 22.12 8.84 15.41
CA TYR A 188 21.38 10.09 15.56
C TYR A 188 20.97 10.66 14.21
N LEU A 189 19.65 10.79 13.98
CA LEU A 189 19.11 11.31 12.73
C LEU A 189 18.17 12.50 12.99
N LYS A 190 18.65 13.70 12.69
CA LYS A 190 17.99 14.98 12.98
C LYS A 190 16.52 15.07 12.53
N ASN A 191 16.16 14.48 11.40
CA ASN A 191 14.84 14.64 10.78
C ASN A 191 14.03 13.34 10.78
N ARG A 192 14.27 12.41 11.69
CA ARG A 192 13.62 11.09 11.73
C ARG A 192 12.09 11.19 11.73
N ILE A 193 11.52 12.11 12.50
CA ILE A 193 10.07 12.35 12.54
C ILE A 193 9.52 12.79 11.20
N LEU A 194 10.20 13.67 10.46
CA LEU A 194 9.74 14.11 9.14
C LEU A 194 9.65 12.98 8.13
N TYR A 195 10.54 11.97 8.24
CA TYR A 195 10.47 10.80 7.35
C TYR A 195 9.26 9.93 7.64
N ILE A 196 8.94 9.68 8.92
CA ILE A 196 7.75 8.90 9.28
C ILE A 196 6.46 9.69 9.04
N ASP A 197 6.45 11.02 9.17
CA ASP A 197 5.33 11.87 8.75
C ASP A 197 5.06 11.73 7.25
N ARG A 198 6.11 11.76 6.43
CA ARG A 198 5.98 11.57 4.99
C ARG A 198 5.46 10.18 4.66
N LEU A 199 6.02 9.15 5.27
CA LEU A 199 5.56 7.77 5.10
C LEU A 199 4.08 7.61 5.49
N ARG A 200 3.66 8.26 6.57
CA ARG A 200 2.27 8.27 7.02
C ARG A 200 1.32 8.87 5.98
N VAL A 201 1.70 9.98 5.36
CA VAL A 201 0.92 10.62 4.29
C VAL A 201 0.79 9.67 3.11
N ASP A 202 1.89 9.07 2.67
CA ASP A 202 1.89 8.16 1.52
C ASP A 202 1.10 6.88 1.78
N LEU A 203 1.17 6.32 2.99
CA LEU A 203 0.33 5.20 3.42
C LEU A 203 -1.15 5.53 3.34
N ARG A 204 -1.55 6.70 3.88
CA ARG A 204 -2.93 7.17 3.83
C ARG A 204 -3.42 7.34 2.39
N ASP A 205 -2.61 7.96 1.54
CA ASP A 205 -2.99 8.24 0.16
C ASP A 205 -3.16 6.93 -0.64
N LEU A 206 -2.30 5.92 -0.41
CA LEU A 206 -2.47 4.59 -1.00
C LEU A 206 -3.69 3.85 -0.45
N PHE A 207 -3.99 3.99 0.85
CA PHE A 207 -5.20 3.43 1.44
C PHE A 207 -6.46 4.02 0.79
N ILE A 208 -6.52 5.37 0.67
CA ILE A 208 -7.64 6.06 0.01
C ILE A 208 -7.77 5.61 -1.44
N LEU A 209 -6.64 5.53 -2.18
CA LEU A 209 -6.63 5.02 -3.56
C LEU A 209 -7.33 3.67 -3.65
N HIS A 210 -6.89 2.71 -2.83
CA HIS A 210 -7.43 1.35 -2.89
C HIS A 210 -8.92 1.31 -2.54
N VAL A 211 -9.30 1.93 -1.43
CA VAL A 211 -10.70 1.97 -0.97
C VAL A 211 -11.62 2.62 -2.01
N SER A 212 -11.17 3.69 -2.67
CA SER A 212 -11.93 4.35 -3.74
C SER A 212 -12.23 3.40 -4.90
N TYR A 213 -11.24 2.64 -5.36
CA TYR A 213 -11.45 1.66 -6.43
C TYR A 213 -12.28 0.46 -5.98
N ILE A 214 -12.04 -0.05 -4.78
CA ILE A 214 -12.81 -1.19 -4.26
C ILE A 214 -14.29 -0.84 -4.22
N PHE A 215 -14.67 0.29 -3.61
CA PHE A 215 -16.07 0.68 -3.50
C PHE A 215 -16.71 1.00 -4.86
N PHE A 216 -15.92 1.54 -5.78
CA PHE A 216 -16.42 1.78 -7.14
C PHE A 216 -16.68 0.47 -7.91
N LEU A 217 -15.77 -0.49 -7.81
CA LEU A 217 -15.86 -1.75 -8.57
C LEU A 217 -16.76 -2.81 -7.90
N ARG A 218 -16.98 -2.71 -6.59
CA ARG A 218 -17.67 -3.66 -5.73
C ARG A 218 -18.66 -2.94 -4.84
N GLU A 219 -19.64 -2.27 -5.42
CA GLU A 219 -20.65 -1.47 -4.68
C GLU A 219 -21.32 -2.26 -3.55
N TRP A 220 -21.54 -3.57 -3.74
CA TRP A 220 -22.12 -4.43 -2.71
C TRP A 220 -21.25 -4.61 -1.45
N TYR A 221 -19.95 -4.30 -1.52
CA TYR A 221 -19.11 -4.30 -0.33
C TYR A 221 -19.48 -3.18 0.65
N MET A 222 -20.12 -2.11 0.18
CA MET A 222 -20.65 -1.05 1.05
C MET A 222 -21.92 -1.46 1.80
N ALA A 223 -22.67 -2.43 1.27
CA ALA A 223 -23.94 -2.87 1.87
C ALA A 223 -23.76 -3.95 2.94
N SER A 224 -22.55 -4.49 3.10
CA SER A 224 -22.24 -5.57 4.05
C SER A 224 -21.62 -5.11 5.36
N SER A 225 -21.55 -3.79 5.61
CA SER A 225 -21.00 -3.20 6.85
C SER A 225 -22.03 -3.06 7.96
#